data_ee63cf4dfe570d7924d602eb17c4f443
#
_entry.id   ee63cf4dfe570d7924d602eb17c4f443
#
_cell.length_a   1.000
_cell.length_b   1.000
_cell.length_c   1.000
_cell.angle_alpha   90.00
_cell.angle_beta   90.00
_cell.angle_gamma   90.00
#
_symmetry.space_group_name_H-M   'P 1'
#
loop_
_entity.id
_entity.type
_entity.pdbx_description
1 polymer ?
#
loop_
_entity_poly.entity_id
_entity_poly.type
_entity_poly.pdbx_seq_one_letter_code
_entity_poly.pdbx_strand_id
1 'polypeptide(L)'
;SPMRFDFTDLNLFRNIVEAGSITHGAERLNLALAAASTRIRKMELAFGAELLVRSRQGVLPTQAGRTLLAHARIILAQSEKLQEDLTPYARGLAGQVRVLSNTNALTEFLPETLSSFLATYPDISVDLEERLSDEIVGLIAEGTGDIGIVAGTVDHAGLHTFPFRSDRFVLVVAKDHPLAGRSRIGFAEVLDYDMVGLDRASAIQRFLADKANRIGRPLRLRVQ
;
A
#
# COMPACT_ATOMS: atom_id res chain seq x y z
N SER A 1 9.64 24.84 -22.21
CA SER A 1 8.45 24.59 -23.07
C SER A 1 7.24 24.37 -22.15
N PRO A 2 6.06 24.90 -22.51
CA PRO A 2 4.86 24.65 -21.70
C PRO A 2 4.58 23.14 -21.65
N MET A 3 4.19 22.62 -20.47
CA MET A 3 3.73 21.25 -20.33
C MET A 3 2.56 21.01 -21.29
N ARG A 4 2.65 19.94 -22.06
CA ARG A 4 1.64 19.59 -23.09
C ARG A 4 0.63 18.56 -22.60
N PHE A 5 0.53 18.33 -21.29
CA PHE A 5 -0.41 17.45 -20.62
C PHE A 5 -0.83 18.06 -19.28
N ASP A 6 -1.96 17.64 -18.76
CA ASP A 6 -2.56 18.13 -17.51
C ASP A 6 -2.88 16.98 -16.52
N PHE A 7 -3.38 17.33 -15.33
CA PHE A 7 -3.79 16.34 -14.32
C PHE A 7 -4.88 15.39 -14.82
N THR A 8 -5.77 15.88 -15.68
CA THR A 8 -6.82 15.04 -16.27
C THR A 8 -6.20 13.97 -17.16
N ASP A 9 -5.17 14.32 -17.91
CA ASP A 9 -4.45 13.38 -18.77
C ASP A 9 -3.74 12.30 -17.96
N LEU A 10 -3.06 12.67 -16.86
CA LEU A 10 -2.40 11.73 -15.96
C LEU A 10 -3.41 10.78 -15.28
N ASN A 11 -4.52 11.33 -14.83
CA ASN A 11 -5.59 10.56 -14.18
C ASN A 11 -6.27 9.61 -15.19
N LEU A 12 -6.52 10.07 -16.41
CA LEU A 12 -7.04 9.26 -17.48
C LEU A 12 -6.11 8.10 -17.81
N PHE A 13 -4.82 8.36 -17.96
CA PHE A 13 -3.83 7.34 -18.27
C PHE A 13 -3.77 6.27 -17.18
N ARG A 14 -3.74 6.67 -15.90
CA ARG A 14 -3.80 5.75 -14.75
C ARG A 14 -5.05 4.86 -14.83
N ASN A 15 -6.23 5.45 -14.99
CA ASN A 15 -7.49 4.69 -15.04
C ASN A 15 -7.57 3.73 -16.24
N ILE A 16 -7.02 4.11 -17.39
CA ILE A 16 -6.96 3.23 -18.57
C ILE A 16 -6.08 2.01 -18.28
N VAL A 17 -4.90 2.21 -17.71
CA VAL A 17 -3.98 1.11 -17.39
C VAL A 17 -4.58 0.17 -16.34
N GLU A 18 -5.18 0.73 -15.29
CA GLU A 18 -5.82 -0.04 -14.21
C GLU A 18 -7.05 -0.82 -14.69
N ALA A 19 -7.82 -0.25 -15.61
CA ALA A 19 -8.98 -0.92 -16.21
C ALA A 19 -8.59 -1.88 -17.35
N GLY A 20 -7.38 -1.79 -17.90
CA GLY A 20 -6.97 -2.51 -19.10
C GLY A 20 -7.78 -2.13 -20.36
N SER A 21 -8.47 -0.98 -20.35
CA SER A 21 -9.40 -0.55 -21.39
C SER A 21 -9.49 0.96 -21.44
N ILE A 22 -9.38 1.54 -22.66
CA ILE A 22 -9.57 2.98 -22.87
C ILE A 22 -11.03 3.37 -22.55
N THR A 23 -11.99 2.56 -22.98
CA THR A 23 -13.42 2.82 -22.73
C THR A 23 -13.71 2.87 -21.23
N HIS A 24 -13.35 1.84 -20.48
CA HIS A 24 -13.61 1.79 -19.05
C HIS A 24 -12.81 2.84 -18.26
N GLY A 25 -11.58 3.14 -18.68
CA GLY A 25 -10.79 4.22 -18.07
C GLY A 25 -11.42 5.60 -18.31
N ALA A 26 -11.99 5.84 -19.50
CA ALA A 26 -12.69 7.07 -19.84
C ALA A 26 -14.01 7.20 -19.05
N GLU A 27 -14.79 6.13 -18.93
CA GLU A 27 -16.03 6.08 -18.16
C GLU A 27 -15.83 6.48 -16.70
N ARG A 28 -14.76 6.03 -16.06
CA ARG A 28 -14.41 6.40 -14.67
C ARG A 28 -14.23 7.92 -14.48
N LEU A 29 -13.91 8.64 -15.53
CA LEU A 29 -13.73 10.09 -15.52
C LEU A 29 -14.87 10.85 -16.22
N ASN A 30 -15.96 10.17 -16.57
CA ASN A 30 -17.08 10.74 -17.33
C ASN A 30 -16.63 11.37 -18.68
N LEU A 31 -15.64 10.76 -19.32
CA LEU A 31 -15.13 11.20 -20.63
C LEU A 31 -15.66 10.29 -21.75
N ALA A 32 -16.01 10.92 -22.89
CA ALA A 32 -16.32 10.19 -24.10
C ALA A 32 -15.05 9.47 -24.63
N LEU A 33 -15.21 8.26 -25.19
CA LEU A 33 -14.10 7.46 -25.73
C LEU A 33 -13.25 8.24 -26.74
N ALA A 34 -13.90 9.02 -27.64
CA ALA A 34 -13.18 9.83 -28.63
C ALA A 34 -12.30 10.91 -27.99
N ALA A 35 -12.80 11.55 -26.92
CA ALA A 35 -12.05 12.55 -26.17
C ALA A 35 -10.85 11.89 -25.45
N ALA A 36 -11.06 10.76 -24.78
CA ALA A 36 -10.02 10.00 -24.11
C ALA A 36 -8.91 9.55 -25.09
N SER A 37 -9.30 8.98 -26.23
CA SER A 37 -8.35 8.55 -27.27
C SER A 37 -7.52 9.73 -27.81
N THR A 38 -8.16 10.89 -27.99
CA THR A 38 -7.48 12.12 -28.44
C THR A 38 -6.48 12.61 -27.40
N ARG A 39 -6.82 12.58 -26.10
CA ARG A 39 -5.91 12.95 -25.00
C ARG A 39 -4.69 12.05 -24.94
N ILE A 40 -4.88 10.73 -25.01
CA ILE A 40 -3.76 9.76 -25.04
C ILE A 40 -2.85 10.03 -26.22
N ARG A 41 -3.40 10.21 -27.41
CA ARG A 41 -2.60 10.50 -28.61
C ARG A 41 -1.81 11.80 -28.50
N LYS A 42 -2.38 12.84 -27.88
CA LYS A 42 -1.68 14.09 -27.60
C LYS A 42 -0.50 13.90 -26.65
N MET A 43 -0.68 13.08 -25.61
CA MET A 43 0.41 12.73 -24.70
C MET A 43 1.53 11.97 -25.41
N GLU A 44 1.20 10.96 -26.21
CA GLU A 44 2.17 10.19 -27.00
C GLU A 44 2.98 11.09 -27.95
N LEU A 45 2.30 12.02 -28.61
CA LEU A 45 2.98 13.04 -29.45
C LEU A 45 3.85 13.97 -28.62
N ALA A 46 3.42 14.37 -27.43
CA ALA A 46 4.18 15.26 -26.56
C ALA A 46 5.46 14.60 -26.01
N PHE A 47 5.40 13.30 -25.70
CA PHE A 47 6.54 12.53 -25.19
C PHE A 47 7.38 11.90 -26.33
N GLY A 48 6.86 11.85 -27.54
CA GLY A 48 7.52 11.21 -28.68
C GLY A 48 7.61 9.68 -28.55
N ALA A 49 6.71 9.07 -27.80
CA ALA A 49 6.69 7.64 -27.54
C ALA A 49 5.27 7.10 -27.41
N GLU A 50 5.04 5.88 -27.88
CA GLU A 50 3.80 5.17 -27.59
C GLU A 50 3.75 4.80 -26.10
N LEU A 51 2.62 5.07 -25.46
CA LEU A 51 2.39 4.81 -24.05
C LEU A 51 1.58 3.54 -23.82
N LEU A 52 0.72 3.18 -24.79
CA LEU A 52 -0.18 2.06 -24.74
C LEU A 52 -0.05 1.17 -25.97
N VAL A 53 -0.16 -0.14 -25.80
CA VAL A 53 -0.26 -1.12 -26.88
C VAL A 53 -1.54 -1.93 -26.74
N ARG A 54 -2.14 -2.31 -27.86
CA ARG A 54 -3.28 -3.22 -27.91
C ARG A 54 -2.80 -4.65 -27.75
N SER A 55 -3.50 -5.42 -26.93
CA SER A 55 -3.29 -6.86 -26.74
C SER A 55 -4.61 -7.61 -26.92
N ARG A 56 -4.55 -8.94 -26.92
CA ARG A 56 -5.77 -9.78 -26.93
C ARG A 56 -6.61 -9.61 -25.68
N GLN A 57 -6.02 -9.15 -24.59
CA GLN A 57 -6.65 -8.96 -23.28
C GLN A 57 -7.06 -7.50 -23.01
N GLY A 58 -6.91 -6.61 -24.01
CA GLY A 58 -7.21 -5.18 -23.87
C GLY A 58 -6.00 -4.30 -24.16
N VAL A 59 -5.80 -3.29 -23.32
CA VAL A 59 -4.71 -2.30 -23.48
C VAL A 59 -3.70 -2.46 -22.37
N LEU A 60 -2.43 -2.50 -22.73
CA LEU A 60 -1.31 -2.62 -21.81
C LEU A 60 -0.35 -1.42 -21.96
N PRO A 61 0.31 -0.99 -20.88
CA PRO A 61 1.32 0.05 -20.97
C PRO A 61 2.61 -0.47 -21.61
N THR A 62 3.22 0.35 -22.47
CA THR A 62 4.59 0.16 -22.95
C THR A 62 5.60 0.36 -21.82
N GLN A 63 6.91 0.23 -22.10
CA GLN A 63 7.94 0.63 -21.12
C GLN A 63 7.85 2.12 -20.79
N ALA A 64 7.64 3.00 -21.78
CA ALA A 64 7.39 4.43 -21.57
C ALA A 64 6.09 4.65 -20.76
N GLY A 65 5.04 3.89 -21.07
CA GLY A 65 3.78 3.91 -20.32
C GLY A 65 3.94 3.53 -18.86
N ARG A 66 4.74 2.51 -18.56
CA ARG A 66 5.04 2.13 -17.14
C ARG A 66 5.79 3.23 -16.41
N THR A 67 6.75 3.87 -17.06
CA THR A 67 7.46 5.02 -16.50
C THR A 67 6.51 6.18 -16.24
N LEU A 68 5.65 6.51 -17.21
CA LEU A 68 4.63 7.55 -17.03
C LEU A 68 3.67 7.21 -15.87
N LEU A 69 3.20 5.96 -15.77
CA LEU A 69 2.29 5.53 -14.71
C LEU A 69 2.90 5.72 -13.33
N ALA A 70 4.18 5.34 -13.15
CA ALA A 70 4.88 5.53 -11.89
C ALA A 70 4.94 7.01 -11.48
N HIS A 71 5.31 7.90 -12.42
CA HIS A 71 5.32 9.34 -12.15
C HIS A 71 3.92 9.93 -11.98
N ALA A 72 2.94 9.49 -12.79
CA ALA A 72 1.56 9.97 -12.69
C ALA A 72 0.96 9.69 -11.30
N ARG A 73 1.20 8.50 -10.76
CA ARG A 73 0.74 8.13 -9.40
C ARG A 73 1.31 9.07 -8.34
N ILE A 74 2.61 9.36 -8.40
CA ILE A 74 3.27 10.28 -7.45
C ILE A 74 2.71 11.70 -7.58
N ILE A 75 2.58 12.21 -8.81
CA ILE A 75 2.09 13.58 -9.06
C ILE A 75 0.65 13.73 -8.60
N LEU A 76 -0.22 12.75 -8.90
CA LEU A 76 -1.62 12.77 -8.49
C LEU A 76 -1.74 12.70 -6.96
N ALA A 77 -0.99 11.82 -6.31
CA ALA A 77 -0.98 11.71 -4.86
C ALA A 77 -0.49 13.00 -4.19
N GLN A 78 0.56 13.64 -4.75
CA GLN A 78 1.04 14.93 -4.24
C GLN A 78 0.02 16.07 -4.45
N SER A 79 -0.76 16.03 -5.53
CA SER A 79 -1.84 17.00 -5.75
C SER A 79 -2.98 16.83 -4.75
N GLU A 80 -3.34 15.60 -4.42
CA GLU A 80 -4.33 15.29 -3.39
C GLU A 80 -3.82 15.75 -2.02
N LYS A 81 -2.57 15.42 -1.69
CA LYS A 81 -1.92 15.85 -0.45
C LYS A 81 -1.86 17.38 -0.33
N LEU A 82 -1.56 18.10 -1.41
CA LEU A 82 -1.58 19.55 -1.41
C LEU A 82 -2.95 20.10 -1.00
N GLN A 83 -4.04 19.55 -1.52
CA GLN A 83 -5.39 19.95 -1.16
C GLN A 83 -5.70 19.65 0.30
N GLU A 84 -5.29 18.48 0.78
CA GLU A 84 -5.45 18.07 2.19
C GLU A 84 -4.66 18.98 3.12
N ASP A 85 -3.40 19.26 2.81
CA ASP A 85 -2.51 20.12 3.62
C ASP A 85 -3.03 21.58 3.69
N LEU A 86 -3.74 22.05 2.66
CA LEU A 86 -4.35 23.37 2.64
C LEU A 86 -5.72 23.43 3.34
N THR A 87 -6.42 22.31 3.46
CA THR A 87 -7.74 22.23 4.11
C THR A 87 -7.72 22.71 5.57
N PRO A 88 -6.72 22.38 6.42
CA PRO A 88 -6.62 22.88 7.78
C PRO A 88 -6.57 24.40 7.89
N TYR A 89 -5.90 25.07 6.96
CA TYR A 89 -5.84 26.53 6.95
C TYR A 89 -7.23 27.16 6.73
N ALA A 90 -8.06 26.51 5.90
CA ALA A 90 -9.45 26.95 5.71
C ALA A 90 -10.36 26.69 6.93
N ARG A 91 -9.98 25.73 7.77
CA ARG A 91 -10.76 25.30 8.96
C ARG A 91 -10.17 25.78 10.29
N GLY A 92 -9.03 26.50 10.28
CA GLY A 92 -8.32 26.92 11.50
C GLY A 92 -7.62 25.80 12.26
N LEU A 93 -7.37 24.65 11.63
CA LEU A 93 -6.60 23.54 12.20
C LEU A 93 -5.10 23.76 11.95
N ALA A 94 -4.26 23.50 12.96
CA ALA A 94 -2.83 23.81 12.91
C ALA A 94 -1.96 22.77 12.18
N GLY A 95 -2.47 21.53 11.95
CA GLY A 95 -1.76 20.50 11.21
C GLY A 95 -2.53 19.19 11.13
N GLN A 96 -2.20 18.39 10.12
CA GLN A 96 -2.72 17.03 9.95
C GLN A 96 -1.57 16.10 9.60
N VAL A 97 -1.55 14.90 10.20
CA VAL A 97 -0.59 13.83 9.91
C VAL A 97 -1.37 12.60 9.49
N ARG A 98 -1.08 12.06 8.30
CA ARG A 98 -1.65 10.80 7.84
C ARG A 98 -0.71 9.64 8.19
N VAL A 99 -1.22 8.73 9.02
CA VAL A 99 -0.51 7.55 9.50
C VAL A 99 -1.15 6.29 8.90
N LEU A 100 -0.36 5.51 8.18
CA LEU A 100 -0.73 4.21 7.68
C LEU A 100 -0.13 3.14 8.59
N SER A 101 -0.91 2.20 9.08
CA SER A 101 -0.46 1.22 10.05
C SER A 101 -0.94 -0.18 9.73
N ASN A 102 -0.10 -1.17 9.99
CA ASN A 102 -0.55 -2.55 10.02
C ASN A 102 -1.42 -2.81 11.27
N THR A 103 -2.20 -3.89 11.23
CA THR A 103 -3.15 -4.28 12.29
C THR A 103 -2.49 -4.36 13.67
N ASN A 104 -1.32 -4.99 13.77
CA ASN A 104 -0.66 -5.21 15.05
C ASN A 104 -0.26 -3.89 15.72
N ALA A 105 0.38 -2.98 14.98
CA ALA A 105 0.75 -1.68 15.51
C ALA A 105 -0.48 -0.83 15.85
N LEU A 106 -1.53 -0.91 15.03
CA LEU A 106 -2.79 -0.21 15.20
C LEU A 106 -3.49 -0.62 16.51
N THR A 107 -3.52 -1.91 16.81
CA THR A 107 -4.26 -2.44 17.96
C THR A 107 -3.47 -2.41 19.26
N GLU A 108 -2.17 -2.70 19.20
CA GLU A 108 -1.36 -2.93 20.39
C GLU A 108 -0.55 -1.71 20.85
N PHE A 109 -0.09 -0.86 19.92
CA PHE A 109 0.87 0.19 20.26
C PHE A 109 0.38 1.61 20.03
N LEU A 110 -0.41 1.84 18.98
CA LEU A 110 -0.83 3.19 18.60
C LEU A 110 -1.85 3.82 19.56
N PRO A 111 -2.80 3.11 20.18
CA PRO A 111 -3.81 3.76 21.03
C PRO A 111 -3.19 4.58 22.16
N GLU A 112 -2.23 4.03 22.88
CA GLU A 112 -1.55 4.71 23.99
C GLU A 112 -0.65 5.85 23.46
N THR A 113 0.09 5.57 22.39
CA THR A 113 1.00 6.54 21.76
C THR A 113 0.22 7.77 21.24
N LEU A 114 -0.88 7.54 20.55
CA LEU A 114 -1.72 8.61 20.02
C LEU A 114 -2.43 9.40 21.11
N SER A 115 -2.90 8.74 22.15
CA SER A 115 -3.52 9.41 23.30
C SER A 115 -2.55 10.41 23.93
N SER A 116 -1.31 10.00 24.17
CA SER A 116 -0.25 10.86 24.72
C SER A 116 0.13 11.99 23.78
N PHE A 117 0.27 11.68 22.48
CA PHE A 117 0.64 12.65 21.45
C PHE A 117 -0.42 13.75 21.30
N LEU A 118 -1.69 13.38 21.16
CA LEU A 118 -2.79 14.32 20.96
C LEU A 118 -3.06 15.17 22.20
N ALA A 119 -2.79 14.64 23.41
CA ALA A 119 -2.84 15.44 24.63
C ALA A 119 -1.73 16.52 24.67
N THR A 120 -0.57 16.22 24.09
CA THR A 120 0.58 17.15 24.06
C THR A 120 0.43 18.17 22.93
N TYR A 121 -0.16 17.79 21.81
CA TYR A 121 -0.31 18.61 20.60
C TYR A 121 -1.80 18.72 20.18
N PRO A 122 -2.61 19.50 20.92
CA PRO A 122 -4.07 19.56 20.72
C PRO A 122 -4.49 20.15 19.36
N ASP A 123 -3.62 20.91 18.72
CA ASP A 123 -3.88 21.54 17.42
C ASP A 123 -3.49 20.66 16.23
N ILE A 124 -3.01 19.42 16.47
CA ILE A 124 -2.68 18.45 15.43
C ILE A 124 -3.79 17.41 15.35
N SER A 125 -4.24 17.12 14.14
CA SER A 125 -5.10 15.98 13.85
C SER A 125 -4.30 14.83 13.23
N VAL A 126 -4.69 13.59 13.54
CA VAL A 126 -4.10 12.38 12.97
C VAL A 126 -5.18 11.64 12.19
N ASP A 127 -4.92 11.44 10.90
CA ASP A 127 -5.70 10.55 10.04
C ASP A 127 -5.01 9.18 10.06
N LEU A 128 -5.68 8.20 10.65
CA LEU A 128 -5.11 6.86 10.88
C LEU A 128 -5.85 5.83 10.04
N GLU A 129 -5.11 5.16 9.18
CA GLU A 129 -5.67 4.19 8.25
C GLU A 129 -4.94 2.84 8.35
N GLU A 130 -5.72 1.76 8.41
CA GLU A 130 -5.18 0.40 8.41
C GLU A 130 -4.91 -0.08 6.98
N ARG A 131 -3.70 -0.62 6.75
CA ARG A 131 -3.28 -1.23 5.48
C ARG A 131 -2.35 -2.40 5.72
N LEU A 132 -2.17 -3.24 4.71
CA LEU A 132 -1.14 -4.28 4.72
C LEU A 132 0.25 -3.65 4.59
N SER A 133 1.25 -4.23 5.25
CA SER A 133 2.60 -3.66 5.30
C SER A 133 3.23 -3.40 3.92
N ASP A 134 3.00 -4.26 2.93
CA ASP A 134 3.52 -4.03 1.56
C ASP A 134 2.80 -2.87 0.86
N GLU A 135 1.50 -2.73 1.06
CA GLU A 135 0.72 -1.61 0.52
C GLU A 135 1.20 -0.30 1.13
N ILE A 136 1.47 -0.28 2.45
CA ILE A 136 1.97 0.90 3.16
C ILE A 136 3.26 1.40 2.53
N VAL A 137 4.23 0.52 2.25
CA VAL A 137 5.51 0.92 1.63
C VAL A 137 5.26 1.62 0.30
N GLY A 138 4.39 1.06 -0.55
CA GLY A 138 4.01 1.68 -1.83
C GLY A 138 3.36 3.04 -1.66
N LEU A 139 2.36 3.14 -0.77
CA LEU A 139 1.61 4.37 -0.50
C LEU A 139 2.50 5.49 0.07
N ILE A 140 3.44 5.16 0.97
CA ILE A 140 4.42 6.13 1.48
C ILE A 140 5.37 6.59 0.37
N ALA A 141 5.86 5.68 -0.46
CA ALA A 141 6.71 6.04 -1.60
C ALA A 141 6.00 6.94 -2.62
N GLU A 142 4.70 6.77 -2.80
CA GLU A 142 3.83 7.60 -3.65
C GLU A 142 3.41 8.93 -2.97
N GLY A 143 3.73 9.13 -1.69
CA GLY A 143 3.39 10.33 -0.93
C GLY A 143 1.93 10.39 -0.47
N THR A 144 1.22 9.26 -0.44
CA THR A 144 -0.17 9.18 0.02
C THR A 144 -0.28 9.27 1.54
N GLY A 145 0.74 8.83 2.28
CA GLY A 145 0.83 8.95 3.73
C GLY A 145 2.11 9.68 4.16
N ASP A 146 2.12 10.19 5.38
CA ASP A 146 3.29 10.85 5.97
C ASP A 146 4.17 9.86 6.73
N ILE A 147 3.54 8.92 7.44
CA ILE A 147 4.21 7.91 8.26
C ILE A 147 3.58 6.56 7.98
N GLY A 148 4.41 5.54 7.78
CA GLY A 148 3.99 4.15 7.66
C GLY A 148 4.56 3.29 8.76
N ILE A 149 3.74 2.45 9.40
CA ILE A 149 4.19 1.46 10.38
C ILE A 149 3.99 0.07 9.78
N VAL A 150 5.09 -0.62 9.56
CA VAL A 150 5.14 -1.88 8.82
C VAL A 150 5.83 -2.98 9.62
N ALA A 151 5.61 -4.22 9.23
CA ALA A 151 6.38 -5.35 9.76
C ALA A 151 7.84 -5.26 9.30
N GLY A 152 8.79 -5.57 10.17
CA GLY A 152 10.22 -5.53 9.86
C GLY A 152 10.69 -6.54 8.81
N THR A 153 9.79 -7.39 8.31
CA THR A 153 10.06 -8.38 7.25
C THR A 153 9.78 -7.87 5.84
N VAL A 154 9.26 -6.65 5.71
CA VAL A 154 8.89 -6.04 4.42
C VAL A 154 10.08 -5.27 3.85
N ASP A 155 10.28 -5.38 2.53
CA ASP A 155 11.25 -4.55 1.82
C ASP A 155 10.76 -3.09 1.78
N HIS A 156 11.61 -2.18 2.21
CA HIS A 156 11.34 -0.75 2.30
C HIS A 156 12.42 0.08 1.58
N ALA A 157 13.03 -0.50 0.54
CA ALA A 157 14.07 0.15 -0.23
C ALA A 157 13.65 1.55 -0.71
N GLY A 158 14.53 2.53 -0.51
CA GLY A 158 14.30 3.92 -0.90
C GLY A 158 13.54 4.78 0.11
N LEU A 159 13.09 4.22 1.24
CA LEU A 159 12.45 4.96 2.32
C LEU A 159 13.38 5.09 3.53
N HIS A 160 13.28 6.20 4.24
CA HIS A 160 13.89 6.33 5.56
C HIS A 160 13.10 5.52 6.58
N THR A 161 13.79 4.68 7.35
CA THR A 161 13.16 3.82 8.35
C THR A 161 13.73 4.07 9.73
N PHE A 162 12.85 3.94 10.73
CA PHE A 162 13.18 4.07 12.14
C PHE A 162 12.63 2.87 12.88
N PRO A 163 13.37 2.29 13.84
CA PRO A 163 12.85 1.23 14.70
C PRO A 163 11.69 1.78 15.54
N PHE A 164 10.58 1.06 15.56
CA PHE A 164 9.38 1.46 16.33
C PHE A 164 9.21 0.61 17.58
N ARG A 165 8.93 -0.67 17.43
CA ARG A 165 8.75 -1.63 18.52
C ARG A 165 9.32 -2.99 18.12
N SER A 166 9.81 -3.74 19.10
CA SER A 166 10.14 -5.14 18.93
C SER A 166 9.03 -6.00 19.46
N ASP A 167 8.57 -6.95 18.68
CA ASP A 167 7.65 -7.99 19.09
C ASP A 167 8.19 -9.38 18.77
N ARG A 168 7.43 -10.40 19.09
CA ARG A 168 7.80 -11.80 18.82
C ARG A 168 6.57 -12.60 18.43
N PHE A 169 6.76 -13.57 17.58
CA PHE A 169 5.72 -14.53 17.28
C PHE A 169 5.47 -15.44 18.48
N VAL A 170 4.22 -15.69 18.74
CA VAL A 170 3.75 -16.66 19.72
C VAL A 170 2.83 -17.66 19.04
N LEU A 171 2.87 -18.90 19.50
CA LEU A 171 1.91 -19.91 19.09
C LEU A 171 0.73 -19.89 20.04
N VAL A 172 -0.47 -19.72 19.49
CA VAL A 172 -1.74 -19.82 20.24
C VAL A 172 -2.35 -21.19 19.98
N VAL A 173 -2.66 -21.92 21.03
CA VAL A 173 -3.27 -23.25 20.96
C VAL A 173 -4.38 -23.40 21.97
N ALA A 174 -5.26 -24.38 21.77
CA ALA A 174 -6.23 -24.77 22.77
C ALA A 174 -5.56 -25.26 24.06
N LYS A 175 -6.22 -25.13 25.20
CA LYS A 175 -5.66 -25.50 26.53
C LYS A 175 -5.26 -26.97 26.64
N ASP A 176 -5.92 -27.84 25.91
CA ASP A 176 -5.71 -29.30 25.86
C ASP A 176 -4.76 -29.73 24.74
N HIS A 177 -4.18 -28.79 23.99
CA HIS A 177 -3.26 -29.09 22.91
C HIS A 177 -1.92 -29.62 23.46
N PRO A 178 -1.25 -30.59 22.79
CA PRO A 178 0.02 -31.17 23.26
C PRO A 178 1.15 -30.14 23.47
N LEU A 179 1.10 -29.01 22.78
CA LEU A 179 2.07 -27.92 22.95
C LEU A 179 1.65 -26.88 24.01
N ALA A 180 0.46 -27.02 24.61
CA ALA A 180 0.00 -26.11 25.65
C ALA A 180 0.94 -26.18 26.88
N GLY A 181 1.13 -25.02 27.54
CA GLY A 181 1.98 -24.93 28.73
C GLY A 181 3.49 -24.89 28.48
N ARG A 182 3.93 -25.06 27.23
CA ARG A 182 5.36 -24.91 26.89
C ARG A 182 5.69 -23.42 26.71
N SER A 183 6.72 -22.94 27.42
CA SER A 183 7.16 -21.55 27.35
C SER A 183 7.94 -21.20 26.08
N ARG A 184 8.56 -22.20 25.44
CA ARG A 184 9.29 -22.10 24.18
C ARG A 184 9.07 -23.33 23.33
N ILE A 185 8.87 -23.11 22.03
CA ILE A 185 8.60 -24.13 21.04
C ILE A 185 9.46 -23.84 19.81
N GLY A 186 10.15 -24.84 19.30
CA GLY A 186 10.87 -24.74 18.04
C GLY A 186 9.88 -24.63 16.86
N PHE A 187 10.18 -23.76 15.91
CA PHE A 187 9.29 -23.57 14.77
C PHE A 187 9.07 -24.89 13.98
N ALA A 188 10.10 -25.73 13.87
CA ALA A 188 9.99 -27.04 13.21
C ALA A 188 8.97 -27.97 13.89
N GLU A 189 8.79 -27.88 15.21
CA GLU A 189 7.81 -28.69 15.95
C GLU A 189 6.37 -28.25 15.64
N VAL A 190 6.17 -26.94 15.37
CA VAL A 190 4.86 -26.40 15.01
C VAL A 190 4.37 -26.96 13.68
N LEU A 191 5.29 -27.27 12.75
CA LEU A 191 4.96 -27.81 11.43
C LEU A 191 4.39 -29.22 11.43
N ASP A 192 4.41 -29.91 12.58
CA ASP A 192 3.77 -31.24 12.75
C ASP A 192 2.25 -31.15 12.88
N TYR A 193 1.72 -29.95 13.16
CA TYR A 193 0.32 -29.73 13.45
C TYR A 193 -0.41 -28.96 12.36
N ASP A 194 -1.70 -29.19 12.27
CA ASP A 194 -2.59 -28.38 11.43
C ASP A 194 -2.74 -26.97 12.04
N MET A 195 -2.77 -25.96 11.18
CA MET A 195 -2.74 -24.55 11.59
C MET A 195 -3.89 -23.75 11.00
N VAL A 196 -4.29 -22.73 11.72
CA VAL A 196 -5.05 -21.60 11.18
C VAL A 196 -4.04 -20.54 10.73
N GLY A 197 -4.08 -20.19 9.46
CA GLY A 197 -3.20 -19.18 8.86
C GLY A 197 -3.77 -17.78 8.98
N LEU A 198 -2.91 -16.81 8.71
CA LEU A 198 -3.30 -15.42 8.52
C LEU A 198 -3.68 -15.19 7.05
N ASP A 199 -4.16 -13.98 6.73
CA ASP A 199 -4.41 -13.58 5.36
C ASP A 199 -3.19 -13.83 4.47
N ARG A 200 -3.42 -14.35 3.24
CA ARG A 200 -2.35 -14.70 2.27
C ARG A 200 -1.48 -13.50 1.90
N ALA A 201 -2.07 -12.31 1.83
CA ALA A 201 -1.37 -11.06 1.54
C ALA A 201 -0.60 -10.51 2.75
N SER A 202 -0.75 -11.11 3.94
CA SER A 202 -0.03 -10.70 5.14
C SER A 202 1.48 -10.95 5.01
N ALA A 203 2.28 -9.95 5.32
CA ALA A 203 3.74 -10.06 5.38
C ALA A 203 4.20 -11.14 6.38
N ILE A 204 3.47 -11.29 7.50
CA ILE A 204 3.74 -12.32 8.52
C ILE A 204 3.48 -13.71 7.95
N GLN A 205 2.38 -13.91 7.23
CA GLN A 205 2.06 -15.20 6.62
C GLN A 205 3.13 -15.62 5.62
N ARG A 206 3.59 -14.71 4.77
CA ARG A 206 4.69 -14.98 3.82
C ARG A 206 5.98 -15.31 4.55
N PHE A 207 6.34 -14.53 5.58
CA PHE A 207 7.53 -14.80 6.39
C PHE A 207 7.51 -16.20 7.01
N LEU A 208 6.37 -16.64 7.56
CA LEU A 208 6.23 -17.98 8.14
C LEU A 208 6.31 -19.08 7.06
N ALA A 209 5.69 -18.87 5.91
CA ALA A 209 5.75 -19.78 4.78
C ALA A 209 7.20 -19.93 4.25
N ASP A 210 7.93 -18.84 4.11
CA ASP A 210 9.33 -18.86 3.67
C ASP A 210 10.23 -19.59 4.70
N LYS A 211 10.01 -19.36 5.99
CA LYS A 211 10.71 -20.10 7.06
C LYS A 211 10.43 -21.60 6.99
N ALA A 212 9.19 -22.01 6.79
CA ALA A 212 8.78 -23.40 6.65
C ALA A 212 9.43 -24.04 5.40
N ASN A 213 9.40 -23.35 4.28
CA ASN A 213 10.01 -23.80 3.02
C ASN A 213 11.53 -24.01 3.15
N ARG A 214 12.23 -23.14 3.87
CA ARG A 214 13.68 -23.28 4.14
C ARG A 214 14.01 -24.52 4.98
N ILE A 215 13.06 -24.98 5.79
CA ILE A 215 13.18 -26.24 6.55
C ILE A 215 12.79 -27.45 5.68
N GLY A 216 12.24 -27.20 4.48
CA GLY A 216 11.72 -28.25 3.59
C GLY A 216 10.37 -28.83 4.03
N ARG A 217 9.63 -28.13 4.88
CA ARG A 217 8.34 -28.58 5.44
C ARG A 217 7.32 -27.45 5.32
N PRO A 218 6.31 -27.59 4.43
CA PRO A 218 5.29 -26.55 4.25
C PRO A 218 4.39 -26.41 5.48
N LEU A 219 3.79 -25.22 5.66
CA LEU A 219 2.74 -25.00 6.64
C LEU A 219 1.51 -25.87 6.30
N ARG A 220 0.96 -26.56 7.30
CA ARG A 220 -0.26 -27.37 7.16
C ARG A 220 -1.49 -26.52 7.47
N LEU A 221 -1.84 -25.61 6.56
CA LEU A 221 -2.97 -24.71 6.74
C LEU A 221 -4.30 -25.42 6.49
N ARG A 222 -5.21 -25.38 7.47
CA ARG A 222 -6.57 -25.91 7.37
C ARG A 222 -7.59 -24.81 7.18
N VAL A 223 -7.29 -23.61 7.65
CA VAL A 223 -8.10 -22.38 7.51
C VAL A 223 -7.15 -21.25 7.18
N GLN A 224 -7.58 -20.43 6.22
CA GLN A 224 -6.83 -19.23 5.83
C GLN A 224 -7.79 -18.17 5.26
#